data_a6bbc83ffeea5ad793c6c399448bc3e1
#
_entry.id   a6bbc83ffeea5ad793c6c399448bc3e1
#
_cell.length_a   1.000
_cell.length_b   1.000
_cell.length_c   1.000
_cell.angle_alpha   90.00
_cell.angle_beta   90.00
_cell.angle_gamma   90.00
#
_symmetry.space_group_name_H-M   'P 1'
#
loop_
_entity.id
_entity.type
_entity.pdbx_description
1 polymer ?
#
loop_
_entity_poly.entity_id
_entity_poly.type
_entity_poly.pdbx_seq_one_letter_code
_entity_poly.pdbx_strand_id
1 'polypeptide(L)'
;MRPKREKLTELMFEKYNIPAFFLCKNAVLTAFANGRSTGLVIDSGATQTSAVPVHDGYVLQQAIVKSPLAGDFITAQCRQMFEEKNVEIAPPYVIATKVNFVENFHFYF
;
A
#
# COMPACT_ATOMS: atom_id res chain seq x y z
N MET A 1 14.18 7.94 13.67
CA MET A 1 12.72 7.72 13.80
C MET A 1 12.09 8.42 15.00
N ARG A 2 12.80 8.56 16.11
CA ARG A 2 12.29 9.19 17.35
C ARG A 2 11.74 10.62 17.14
N PRO A 3 12.46 11.56 16.48
CA PRO A 3 11.98 12.94 16.34
C PRO A 3 10.69 13.07 15.53
N LYS A 4 10.44 12.20 14.53
CA LYS A 4 9.19 12.21 13.78
C LYS A 4 7.99 11.78 14.62
N ARG A 5 8.17 10.83 15.54
CA ARG A 5 7.12 10.37 16.46
C ARG A 5 6.81 11.43 17.51
N GLU A 6 7.83 12.09 18.04
CA GLU A 6 7.70 13.21 18.98
C GLU A 6 6.89 14.35 18.35
N LYS A 7 7.27 14.78 17.13
CA LYS A 7 6.55 15.85 16.42
C LYS A 7 5.10 15.47 16.07
N LEU A 8 4.85 14.20 15.72
CA LEU A 8 3.48 13.75 15.48
C LEU A 8 2.66 13.77 16.78
N THR A 9 3.23 13.33 17.90
CA THR A 9 2.56 13.36 19.20
C THR A 9 2.23 14.77 19.64
N GLU A 10 3.18 15.71 19.51
CA GLU A 10 2.98 17.15 19.74
C GLU A 10 1.81 17.69 18.90
N LEU A 11 1.83 17.40 17.58
CA LEU A 11 0.78 17.85 16.67
C LEU A 11 -0.62 17.33 17.08
N MET A 12 -0.71 16.06 17.46
CA MET A 12 -1.98 15.45 17.84
C MET A 12 -2.54 16.03 19.13
N PHE A 13 -1.70 16.27 20.15
CA PHE A 13 -2.17 16.86 21.41
C PHE A 13 -2.36 18.37 21.34
N GLU A 14 -1.42 19.12 20.76
CA GLU A 14 -1.44 20.58 20.78
C GLU A 14 -2.33 21.19 19.71
N LYS A 15 -2.31 20.66 18.48
CA LYS A 15 -3.11 21.22 17.39
C LYS A 15 -4.51 20.61 17.31
N TYR A 16 -4.63 19.31 17.50
CA TYR A 16 -5.91 18.60 17.37
C TYR A 16 -6.61 18.35 18.69
N ASN A 17 -5.99 18.68 19.84
CA ASN A 17 -6.53 18.54 21.19
C ASN A 17 -7.19 17.19 21.47
N ILE A 18 -6.58 16.11 20.98
CA ILE A 18 -7.12 14.76 21.20
C ILE A 18 -6.83 14.30 22.65
N PRO A 19 -7.76 13.58 23.28
CA PRO A 19 -7.62 13.16 24.68
C PRO A 19 -6.63 12.02 24.88
N ALA A 20 -6.36 11.20 23.86
CA ALA A 20 -5.43 10.09 23.90
C ALA A 20 -4.86 9.80 22.52
N PHE A 21 -3.62 9.32 22.47
CA PHE A 21 -2.92 8.99 21.23
C PHE A 21 -1.99 7.80 21.44
N PHE A 22 -2.00 6.88 20.48
CA PHE A 22 -1.13 5.73 20.48
C PHE A 22 -0.60 5.44 19.08
N LEU A 23 0.71 5.19 18.97
CA LEU A 23 1.39 4.81 17.74
C LEU A 23 1.70 3.31 17.75
N CYS A 24 1.03 2.58 16.88
CA CYS A 24 1.25 1.17 16.69
C CYS A 24 1.76 0.86 15.27
N LYS A 25 2.42 -0.28 15.09
CA LYS A 25 2.78 -0.77 13.76
C LYS A 25 1.55 -1.36 13.08
N ASN A 26 1.36 -1.03 11.80
CA ASN A 26 0.26 -1.55 10.99
C ASN A 26 0.19 -3.08 10.98
N ALA A 27 1.33 -3.78 10.90
CA ALA A 27 1.36 -5.25 10.94
C ALA A 27 0.77 -5.84 12.23
N VAL A 28 0.99 -5.20 13.38
CA VAL A 28 0.37 -5.63 14.66
C VAL A 28 -1.14 -5.45 14.60
N LEU A 29 -1.61 -4.32 14.12
CA LEU A 29 -3.04 -4.04 13.97
C LEU A 29 -3.71 -5.00 12.98
N THR A 30 -3.03 -5.33 11.88
CA THR A 30 -3.51 -6.31 10.89
C THR A 30 -3.65 -7.71 11.51
N ALA A 31 -2.68 -8.15 12.32
CA ALA A 31 -2.76 -9.41 13.02
C ALA A 31 -3.96 -9.44 14.00
N PHE A 32 -4.12 -8.42 14.82
CA PHE A 32 -5.23 -8.30 15.76
C PHE A 32 -6.60 -8.17 15.07
N ALA A 33 -6.68 -7.48 13.93
CA ALA A 33 -7.90 -7.39 13.14
C ALA A 33 -8.41 -8.76 12.66
N ASN A 34 -7.49 -9.73 12.53
CA ASN A 34 -7.81 -11.13 12.21
C ASN A 34 -7.95 -12.01 13.48
N GLY A 35 -8.05 -11.41 14.67
CA GLY A 35 -8.21 -12.11 15.94
C GLY A 35 -6.97 -12.91 16.37
N ARG A 36 -5.78 -12.54 15.87
CA ARG A 36 -4.55 -13.28 16.17
C ARG A 36 -3.48 -12.33 16.74
N SER A 37 -2.75 -12.77 17.76
CA SER A 37 -1.59 -12.06 18.30
C SER A 37 -0.28 -12.48 17.64
N THR A 38 -0.28 -13.60 16.93
CA THR A 38 0.91 -14.18 16.28
C THR A 38 0.57 -14.53 14.82
N GLY A 39 1.46 -14.15 13.90
CA GLY A 39 1.32 -14.43 12.47
C GLY A 39 2.37 -13.76 11.61
N LEU A 40 2.36 -14.06 10.33
CA LEU A 40 3.15 -13.37 9.31
C LEU A 40 2.22 -12.46 8.52
N VAL A 41 2.50 -11.14 8.57
CA VAL A 41 1.74 -10.14 7.81
C VAL A 41 2.52 -9.79 6.55
N ILE A 42 1.89 -10.01 5.39
CA ILE A 42 2.40 -9.57 4.10
C ILE A 42 1.63 -8.33 3.70
N ASP A 43 2.34 -7.25 3.47
CA ASP A 43 1.80 -5.96 3.05
C ASP A 43 2.45 -5.55 1.73
N SER A 44 1.65 -5.56 0.66
CA SER A 44 2.08 -5.16 -0.69
C SER A 44 1.48 -3.79 -1.01
N GLY A 45 2.28 -2.76 -0.87
CA GLY A 45 1.92 -1.37 -1.14
C GLY A 45 2.25 -0.91 -2.56
N ALA A 46 2.41 0.40 -2.75
CA ALA A 46 2.83 0.98 -4.02
C ALA A 46 4.33 0.74 -4.28
N THR A 47 5.19 1.12 -3.35
CA THR A 47 6.65 1.16 -3.54
C THR A 47 7.38 -0.08 -3.05
N GLN A 48 6.79 -0.85 -2.15
CA GLN A 48 7.41 -2.04 -1.57
C GLN A 48 6.39 -3.06 -1.09
N THR A 49 6.78 -4.32 -1.14
CA THR A 49 6.13 -5.42 -0.44
C THR A 49 6.96 -5.80 0.77
N SER A 50 6.34 -5.94 1.93
CA SER A 50 7.02 -6.34 3.16
C SER A 50 6.36 -7.55 3.80
N ALA A 51 7.19 -8.48 4.31
CA ALA A 51 6.77 -9.59 5.15
C ALA A 51 7.23 -9.30 6.58
N VAL A 52 6.28 -9.14 7.49
CA VAL A 52 6.51 -8.71 8.87
C VAL A 52 5.99 -9.78 9.82
N PRO A 53 6.88 -10.53 10.48
CA PRO A 53 6.48 -11.49 11.50
C PRO A 53 6.10 -10.77 12.79
N VAL A 54 4.94 -11.18 13.34
CA VAL A 54 4.40 -10.71 14.62
C VAL A 54 4.29 -11.91 15.57
N HIS A 55 4.79 -11.78 16.77
CA HIS A 55 4.71 -12.78 17.82
C HIS A 55 4.20 -12.15 19.11
N ASP A 56 3.08 -12.63 19.63
CA ASP A 56 2.39 -12.09 20.80
C ASP A 56 2.23 -10.57 20.78
N GLY A 57 1.87 -10.01 19.61
CA GLY A 57 1.70 -8.57 19.42
C GLY A 57 3.01 -7.79 19.23
N TYR A 58 4.17 -8.46 19.22
CA TYR A 58 5.48 -7.83 18.99
C TYR A 58 6.03 -8.16 17.61
N VAL A 59 6.50 -7.13 16.90
CA VAL A 59 7.17 -7.32 15.61
C VAL A 59 8.60 -7.79 15.79
N LEU A 60 8.96 -8.91 15.18
CA LEU A 60 10.33 -9.41 15.14
C LEU A 60 11.16 -8.62 14.11
N GLN A 61 11.81 -7.54 14.56
CA GLN A 61 12.46 -6.55 13.68
C GLN A 61 13.53 -7.17 12.77
N GLN A 62 14.33 -8.11 13.29
CA GLN A 62 15.43 -8.74 12.54
C GLN A 62 14.93 -9.67 11.42
N ALA A 63 13.69 -10.12 11.51
CA ALA A 63 13.10 -11.05 10.55
C ALA A 63 12.18 -10.37 9.52
N ILE A 64 12.17 -9.02 9.46
CA ILE A 64 11.44 -8.28 8.45
C ILE A 64 12.15 -8.39 7.11
N VAL A 65 11.44 -8.90 6.11
CA VAL A 65 11.90 -8.94 4.72
C VAL A 65 11.15 -7.92 3.89
N LYS A 66 11.86 -7.22 3.01
CA LYS A 66 11.29 -6.22 2.09
C LYS A 66 11.73 -6.49 0.67
N SER A 67 10.81 -6.29 -0.27
CA SER A 67 11.04 -6.40 -1.71
C SER A 67 10.55 -5.12 -2.42
N PRO A 68 11.26 -4.63 -3.44
CA PRO A 68 10.78 -3.53 -4.28
C PRO A 68 9.68 -3.95 -5.27
N LEU A 69 9.36 -5.25 -5.34
CA LEU A 69 8.28 -5.76 -6.18
C LEU A 69 6.93 -5.42 -5.54
N ALA A 70 6.29 -4.37 -6.04
CA ALA A 70 5.05 -3.83 -5.50
C ALA A 70 4.21 -3.16 -6.60
N GLY A 71 3.18 -2.41 -6.25
CA GLY A 71 2.22 -1.82 -7.19
C GLY A 71 2.85 -0.96 -8.29
N ASP A 72 3.84 -0.13 -7.96
CA ASP A 72 4.52 0.71 -8.94
C ASP A 72 5.28 -0.10 -9.99
N PHE A 73 5.92 -1.20 -9.57
CA PHE A 73 6.58 -2.13 -10.48
C PHE A 73 5.56 -2.79 -11.43
N ILE A 74 4.43 -3.26 -10.90
CA ILE A 74 3.37 -3.88 -11.70
C ILE A 74 2.78 -2.86 -12.68
N THR A 75 2.57 -1.62 -12.23
CA THR A 75 2.08 -0.52 -13.07
C THR A 75 3.04 -0.22 -14.23
N ALA A 76 4.34 -0.18 -13.96
CA ALA A 76 5.36 0.02 -14.99
C ALA A 76 5.37 -1.12 -16.02
N GLN A 77 5.27 -2.37 -15.57
CA GLN A 77 5.19 -3.54 -16.45
C GLN A 77 3.91 -3.54 -17.29
N CYS A 78 2.78 -3.18 -16.68
CA CYS A 78 1.50 -3.05 -17.38
C CYS A 78 1.58 -1.98 -18.47
N ARG A 79 2.16 -0.81 -18.15
CA ARG A 79 2.37 0.26 -19.13
C ARG A 79 3.23 -0.19 -20.29
N GLN A 80 4.37 -0.85 -20.03
CA GLN A 80 5.23 -1.40 -21.06
C GLN A 80 4.49 -2.37 -21.97
N MET A 81 3.68 -3.26 -21.40
CA MET A 81 2.87 -4.21 -22.16
C MET A 81 1.85 -3.52 -23.08
N PHE A 82 1.26 -2.41 -22.66
CA PHE A 82 0.37 -1.62 -23.51
C PHE A 82 1.12 -0.90 -24.63
N GLU A 83 2.29 -0.34 -24.33
CA GLU A 83 3.16 0.30 -25.34
C GLU A 83 3.60 -0.71 -26.41
N GLU A 84 4.00 -1.93 -26.05
CA GLU A 84 4.35 -3.02 -26.98
C GLU A 84 3.18 -3.44 -27.88
N LYS A 85 1.94 -3.36 -27.38
CA LYS A 85 0.72 -3.67 -28.13
C LYS A 85 0.16 -2.47 -28.89
N ASN A 86 0.84 -1.32 -28.90
CA ASN A 86 0.38 -0.05 -29.47
C ASN A 86 -1.00 0.38 -28.96
N VAL A 87 -1.30 0.12 -27.69
CA VAL A 87 -2.54 0.58 -27.03
C VAL A 87 -2.24 1.92 -26.35
N GLU A 88 -2.90 2.97 -26.81
CA GLU A 88 -2.79 4.30 -26.21
C GLU A 88 -3.57 4.37 -24.91
N ILE A 89 -2.89 4.76 -23.80
CA ILE A 89 -3.53 4.97 -22.50
C ILE A 89 -3.82 6.47 -22.36
N ALA A 90 -5.09 6.84 -22.57
CA ALA A 90 -5.53 8.23 -22.39
C ALA A 90 -6.18 8.41 -21.01
N PRO A 91 -5.69 9.34 -20.16
CA PRO A 91 -6.32 9.65 -18.89
C PRO A 91 -7.74 10.19 -19.09
N PRO A 92 -8.72 9.91 -18.18
CA PRO A 92 -10.10 10.35 -18.35
C PRO A 92 -10.29 11.86 -18.51
N TYR A 93 -9.39 12.67 -17.95
CA TYR A 93 -9.47 14.14 -18.05
C TYR A 93 -9.03 14.69 -19.42
N VAL A 94 -8.39 13.88 -20.27
CA VAL A 94 -7.99 14.24 -21.63
C VAL A 94 -9.10 13.92 -22.63
N ILE A 95 -10.06 13.05 -22.22
CA ILE A 95 -11.13 12.58 -23.12
C ILE A 95 -12.28 13.58 -23.07
N ALA A 96 -12.47 14.37 -24.12
CA ALA A 96 -13.52 15.39 -24.22
C ALA A 96 -14.94 14.78 -24.35
N THR A 97 -15.05 13.61 -24.96
CA THR A 97 -16.32 12.86 -25.11
C THR A 97 -16.11 11.39 -24.79
N LYS A 98 -17.03 10.79 -24.03
CA LYS A 98 -17.05 9.33 -23.85
C LYS A 98 -17.38 8.69 -25.21
N VAL A 99 -16.37 8.30 -25.95
CA VAL A 99 -16.55 7.38 -27.06
C VAL A 99 -16.76 6.00 -26.44
N ASN A 100 -17.87 5.35 -26.73
CA ASN A 100 -18.10 3.97 -26.31
C ASN A 100 -17.10 3.07 -27.04
N PHE A 101 -15.94 2.85 -26.44
CA PHE A 101 -14.98 1.83 -26.89
C PHE A 101 -15.49 0.43 -26.50
N VAL A 102 -16.61 -0.01 -27.05
CA VAL A 102 -17.17 -1.35 -26.76
C VAL A 102 -16.89 -2.34 -27.89
N GLU A 103 -16.19 -1.98 -28.97
CA GLU A 103 -16.21 -2.87 -30.13
C GLU A 103 -14.97 -3.74 -30.38
N ASN A 104 -13.87 -3.69 -29.61
CA ASN A 104 -12.71 -4.55 -29.93
C ASN A 104 -11.90 -5.12 -28.75
N PHE A 105 -12.46 -5.23 -27.56
CA PHE A 105 -11.79 -5.97 -26.47
C PHE A 105 -12.44 -7.33 -26.26
N HIS A 106 -11.89 -8.34 -26.90
CA HIS A 106 -12.13 -9.73 -26.50
C HIS A 106 -11.19 -10.05 -25.34
N PHE A 107 -11.73 -10.02 -24.10
CA PHE A 107 -11.07 -10.64 -22.97
C PHE A 107 -11.20 -12.16 -23.11
N TYR A 108 -10.08 -12.85 -23.34
CA TYR A 108 -9.99 -14.27 -23.09
C TYR A 108 -9.56 -14.43 -21.62
N PHE A 109 -10.46 -14.99 -20.82
CA PHE A 109 -10.14 -15.51 -19.49
C PHE A 109 -9.50 -16.89 -19.62
#